data_b4148fbf65571a0fbee642fc24c0e7ea
#
_entry.id   b4148fbf65571a0fbee642fc24c0e7ea
#
_cell.length_a   1.000
_cell.length_b   1.000
_cell.length_c   1.000
_cell.angle_alpha   90.00
_cell.angle_beta   90.00
_cell.angle_gamma   90.00
#
_symmetry.space_group_name_H-M   'P 1'
#
loop_
_entity.id
_entity.type
_entity.pdbx_description
1 polymer ?
#
loop_
_entity_poly.entity_id
_entity_poly.type
_entity_poly.pdbx_seq_one_letter_code
_entity_poly.pdbx_strand_id
1 'polypeptide(L)'
;MKPTMKLAHALAAAALIAATAATATLAQQGINASQMTNSLAAVSRSGKLSLTGAQLRQAVLDNIRNYPGAVPSHPLSFPELEGLTQIVVEVDFDFNSDVIKPSSYRTVGAIADALHHPLLLGYGFLVIGHTDAVGGRAYNVGLSQRRAEAIRAALIDPFGVNPAVLEAVGMGEEQLRDPKHPTAAINRRVQLVNVGKKFCFGRSGEQFVCP
;
A
#
# COMPACT_ATOMS: atom_id res chain seq x y z
N MET A 1 -45.90 -58.00 -7.06
CA MET A 1 -44.78 -57.82 -6.10
C MET A 1 -43.80 -56.84 -6.67
N LYS A 2 -43.69 -55.63 -6.10
CA LYS A 2 -42.70 -54.61 -6.46
C LYS A 2 -41.51 -54.71 -5.53
N PRO A 3 -40.29 -54.53 -5.97
CA PRO A 3 -39.25 -53.97 -5.08
C PRO A 3 -38.65 -52.65 -5.62
N THR A 4 -38.71 -51.68 -4.75
CA THR A 4 -37.60 -50.89 -4.17
C THR A 4 -36.88 -49.88 -5.06
N MET A 5 -37.39 -48.69 -4.95
CA MET A 5 -36.78 -47.44 -5.31
C MET A 5 -36.18 -46.80 -4.04
N LYS A 6 -34.93 -47.11 -3.71
CA LYS A 6 -34.15 -46.44 -2.66
C LYS A 6 -32.65 -46.52 -2.95
N LEU A 7 -32.14 -45.84 -3.94
CA LEU A 7 -30.68 -45.66 -4.09
C LEU A 7 -30.26 -44.43 -4.94
N ALA A 8 -30.99 -43.33 -4.89
CA ALA A 8 -30.66 -42.16 -5.70
C ALA A 8 -30.43 -40.85 -4.92
N HIS A 9 -30.32 -40.89 -3.59
CA HIS A 9 -30.18 -39.64 -2.82
C HIS A 9 -28.87 -39.50 -2.05
N ALA A 10 -27.89 -40.38 -2.23
CA ALA A 10 -26.63 -40.34 -1.49
C ALA A 10 -25.42 -39.73 -2.26
N LEU A 11 -25.55 -39.33 -3.50
CA LEU A 11 -24.44 -38.84 -4.31
C LEU A 11 -24.46 -37.32 -4.57
N ALA A 12 -25.49 -36.61 -4.13
CA ALA A 12 -25.59 -35.14 -4.33
C ALA A 12 -24.96 -34.30 -3.21
N ALA A 13 -24.66 -34.90 -2.05
CA ALA A 13 -24.14 -34.15 -0.89
C ALA A 13 -22.61 -34.02 -0.84
N ALA A 14 -21.86 -34.82 -1.62
CA ALA A 14 -20.39 -34.79 -1.59
C ALA A 14 -19.77 -33.75 -2.54
N ALA A 15 -20.50 -33.24 -3.50
CA ALA A 15 -19.98 -32.27 -4.47
C ALA A 15 -20.02 -30.80 -3.99
N LEU A 16 -20.80 -30.48 -2.97
CA LEU A 16 -20.95 -29.09 -2.47
C LEU A 16 -19.88 -28.69 -1.46
N ILE A 17 -19.18 -29.65 -0.84
CA ILE A 17 -18.16 -29.35 0.19
C ILE A 17 -16.79 -29.05 -0.42
N ALA A 18 -16.51 -29.51 -1.65
CA ALA A 18 -15.24 -29.26 -2.33
C ALA A 18 -15.14 -27.85 -2.94
N ALA A 19 -16.26 -27.18 -3.25
CA ALA A 19 -16.27 -25.86 -3.87
C ALA A 19 -16.01 -24.72 -2.87
N THR A 20 -16.31 -24.92 -1.57
CA THR A 20 -16.13 -23.88 -0.55
C THR A 20 -14.70 -23.81 0.00
N ALA A 21 -13.93 -24.90 -0.12
CA ALA A 21 -12.52 -24.91 0.32
C ALA A 21 -11.58 -24.24 -0.69
N ALA A 22 -11.93 -24.23 -1.98
CA ALA A 22 -11.12 -23.61 -3.03
C ALA A 22 -11.22 -22.06 -3.02
N THR A 23 -12.35 -21.49 -2.60
CA THR A 23 -12.56 -20.05 -2.54
C THR A 23 -11.89 -19.41 -1.30
N ALA A 24 -11.71 -20.16 -0.21
CA ALA A 24 -11.02 -19.66 0.98
C ALA A 24 -9.49 -19.59 0.79
N THR A 25 -8.92 -20.40 -0.09
CA THR A 25 -7.47 -20.44 -0.34
C THR A 25 -7.00 -19.29 -1.25
N LEU A 26 -7.90 -18.71 -2.06
CA LEU A 26 -7.57 -17.56 -2.93
C LEU A 26 -7.59 -16.22 -2.18
N ALA A 27 -8.29 -16.13 -1.05
CA ALA A 27 -8.37 -14.91 -0.25
C ALA A 27 -7.11 -14.65 0.62
N GLN A 28 -6.20 -15.62 0.75
CA GLN A 28 -4.96 -15.52 1.54
C GLN A 28 -3.69 -15.37 0.71
N GLN A 29 -3.78 -15.32 -0.60
CA GLN A 29 -2.62 -15.00 -1.43
C GLN A 29 -2.45 -13.48 -1.45
N GLY A 30 -1.55 -12.98 -0.61
CA GLY A 30 -1.11 -11.57 -0.68
C GLY A 30 -0.69 -11.22 -2.11
N ILE A 31 -0.86 -9.98 -2.52
CA ILE A 31 -0.46 -9.48 -3.85
C ILE A 31 1.01 -9.85 -4.07
N ASN A 32 1.28 -10.62 -5.11
CA ASN A 32 2.66 -11.01 -5.47
C ASN A 32 3.37 -9.89 -6.25
N ALA A 33 4.70 -10.01 -6.40
CA ALA A 33 5.54 -9.02 -7.07
C ALA A 33 5.05 -8.70 -8.50
N SER A 34 4.64 -9.71 -9.29
CA SER A 34 4.14 -9.49 -10.65
C SER A 34 2.84 -8.70 -10.69
N GLN A 35 1.93 -8.96 -9.76
CA GLN A 35 0.69 -8.19 -9.63
C GLN A 35 0.98 -6.75 -9.21
N MET A 36 1.92 -6.55 -8.27
CA MET A 36 2.37 -5.22 -7.86
C MET A 36 3.00 -4.46 -9.02
N THR A 37 3.89 -5.10 -9.79
CA THR A 37 4.51 -4.53 -10.99
C THR A 37 3.47 -4.07 -11.99
N ASN A 38 2.52 -4.94 -12.35
CA ASN A 38 1.48 -4.62 -13.32
C ASN A 38 0.59 -3.46 -12.85
N SER A 39 0.23 -3.44 -11.57
CA SER A 39 -0.56 -2.36 -10.99
C SER A 39 0.18 -1.03 -10.98
N LEU A 40 1.47 -1.03 -10.65
CA LEU A 40 2.29 0.18 -10.59
C LEU A 40 2.75 0.64 -11.98
N ALA A 41 2.90 -0.25 -12.96
CA ALA A 41 3.28 0.05 -14.33
C ALA A 41 2.09 0.45 -15.21
N ALA A 42 0.86 0.27 -14.75
CA ALA A 42 -0.33 0.71 -15.48
C ALA A 42 -0.21 2.20 -15.81
N VAL A 43 -0.64 2.59 -17.02
CA VAL A 43 -0.53 3.97 -17.47
C VAL A 43 -1.33 4.88 -16.53
N SER A 44 -0.63 5.72 -15.79
CA SER A 44 -1.26 6.77 -15.01
C SER A 44 -1.94 7.76 -15.96
N ARG A 45 -3.23 8.01 -15.77
CA ARG A 45 -3.98 9.01 -16.57
C ARG A 45 -3.60 10.43 -16.18
N SER A 46 -3.01 10.60 -15.02
CA SER A 46 -2.54 11.87 -14.49
C SER A 46 -1.02 11.95 -14.64
N GLY A 47 -0.55 13.07 -15.08
CA GLY A 47 0.88 13.32 -15.31
C GLY A 47 1.74 13.16 -14.04
N LYS A 48 2.91 13.74 -14.07
CA LYS A 48 3.87 13.79 -12.96
C LYS A 48 3.24 14.48 -11.73
N LEU A 49 3.43 13.88 -10.54
CA LEU A 49 3.06 14.54 -9.29
C LEU A 49 3.83 15.85 -9.13
N SER A 50 3.12 16.95 -8.94
CA SER A 50 3.75 18.26 -8.71
C SER A 50 4.15 18.46 -7.24
N LEU A 51 3.50 17.74 -6.31
CA LEU A 51 3.75 17.84 -4.87
C LEU A 51 4.91 16.92 -4.45
N THR A 52 5.79 17.45 -3.62
CA THR A 52 6.83 16.67 -2.95
C THR A 52 6.27 15.99 -1.70
N GLY A 53 6.93 14.94 -1.21
CA GLY A 53 6.58 14.32 0.08
C GLY A 53 6.61 15.31 1.25
N ALA A 54 7.53 16.28 1.22
CA ALA A 54 7.59 17.36 2.22
C ALA A 54 6.35 18.27 2.19
N GLN A 55 5.87 18.64 1.00
CA GLN A 55 4.65 19.44 0.85
C GLN A 55 3.40 18.68 1.29
N LEU A 56 3.31 17.38 0.96
CA LEU A 56 2.23 16.52 1.45
C LEU A 56 2.21 16.46 2.97
N ARG A 57 3.38 16.25 3.59
CA ARG A 57 3.52 16.25 5.06
C ARG A 57 3.13 17.60 5.66
N GLN A 58 3.54 18.71 5.07
CA GLN A 58 3.18 20.04 5.54
C GLN A 58 1.67 20.25 5.50
N ALA A 59 1.02 19.85 4.41
CA ALA A 59 -0.45 19.94 4.29
C ALA A 59 -1.18 19.15 5.39
N VAL A 60 -0.66 17.97 5.75
CA VAL A 60 -1.18 17.14 6.86
C VAL A 60 -1.06 17.90 8.19
N LEU A 61 0.10 18.47 8.48
CA LEU A 61 0.33 19.22 9.74
C LEU A 61 -0.53 20.49 9.80
N ASP A 62 -0.71 21.18 8.68
CA ASP A 62 -1.55 22.36 8.61
C ASP A 62 -3.04 22.01 8.78
N ASN A 63 -3.47 20.86 8.26
CA ASN A 63 -4.84 20.37 8.47
C ASN A 63 -5.12 20.12 9.95
N ILE A 64 -4.21 19.49 10.67
CA ILE A 64 -4.34 19.27 12.13
C ILE A 64 -4.39 20.58 12.89
N ARG A 65 -3.57 21.56 12.50
CA ARG A 65 -3.52 22.88 13.15
C ARG A 65 -4.79 23.67 12.91
N ASN A 66 -5.30 23.65 11.68
CA ASN A 66 -6.45 24.48 11.28
C ASN A 66 -7.80 23.86 11.68
N TYR A 67 -7.84 22.52 11.79
CA TYR A 67 -9.06 21.77 12.14
C TYR A 67 -8.77 20.82 13.31
N PRO A 68 -8.59 21.34 14.53
CA PRO A 68 -8.31 20.51 15.70
C PRO A 68 -9.51 19.63 16.05
N GLY A 69 -9.25 18.46 16.59
CA GLY A 69 -10.25 17.46 16.99
C GLY A 69 -9.64 16.07 17.08
N ALA A 70 -10.38 15.13 17.67
CA ALA A 70 -9.91 13.76 17.84
C ALA A 70 -9.96 12.93 16.54
N VAL A 71 -10.83 13.32 15.60
CA VAL A 71 -10.95 12.70 14.28
C VAL A 71 -10.96 13.83 13.23
N PRO A 72 -10.39 13.63 12.05
CA PRO A 72 -10.39 14.65 11.01
C PRO A 72 -11.81 15.03 10.61
N SER A 73 -12.20 16.29 10.88
CA SER A 73 -13.48 16.84 10.42
C SER A 73 -13.42 17.28 8.96
N HIS A 74 -12.21 17.52 8.45
CA HIS A 74 -11.93 17.87 7.07
C HIS A 74 -10.89 16.88 6.53
N PRO A 75 -11.32 15.75 5.96
CA PRO A 75 -10.41 14.77 5.37
C PRO A 75 -9.59 15.43 4.25
N LEU A 76 -8.29 15.18 4.24
CA LEU A 76 -7.43 15.65 3.17
C LEU A 76 -7.71 14.86 1.89
N SER A 77 -7.85 15.56 0.78
CA SER A 77 -7.87 14.97 -0.55
C SER A 77 -6.73 15.56 -1.37
N PHE A 78 -6.04 14.69 -2.08
CA PHE A 78 -5.01 15.04 -3.04
C PHE A 78 -5.38 14.44 -4.39
N PRO A 79 -6.18 15.15 -5.20
CA PRO A 79 -6.65 14.63 -6.49
C PRO A 79 -5.51 14.17 -7.41
N GLU A 80 -4.34 14.82 -7.30
CA GLU A 80 -3.15 14.43 -8.04
C GLU A 80 -2.66 13.02 -7.65
N LEU A 81 -2.69 12.66 -6.36
CA LEU A 81 -2.33 11.31 -5.88
C LEU A 81 -3.37 10.27 -6.30
N GLU A 82 -4.65 10.62 -6.24
CA GLU A 82 -5.76 9.72 -6.57
C GLU A 82 -5.73 9.29 -8.05
N GLY A 83 -5.20 10.16 -8.93
CA GLY A 83 -5.02 9.88 -10.36
C GLY A 83 -3.80 9.01 -10.69
N LEU A 84 -2.89 8.78 -9.73
CA LEU A 84 -1.68 8.00 -9.95
C LEU A 84 -1.89 6.51 -9.72
N THR A 85 -1.08 5.69 -10.38
CA THR A 85 -1.06 4.24 -10.12
C THR A 85 -0.51 3.96 -8.73
N GLN A 86 -1.20 3.12 -8.00
CA GLN A 86 -0.88 2.84 -6.60
C GLN A 86 -1.31 1.43 -6.19
N ILE A 87 -0.63 0.91 -5.21
CA ILE A 87 -1.02 -0.32 -4.51
C ILE A 87 -1.16 -0.04 -3.02
N VAL A 88 -2.06 -0.77 -2.38
CA VAL A 88 -2.20 -0.78 -0.92
C VAL A 88 -1.71 -2.13 -0.43
N VAL A 89 -0.82 -2.11 0.54
CA VAL A 89 -0.25 -3.30 1.15
C VAL A 89 -0.43 -3.25 2.66
N GLU A 90 -0.57 -4.41 3.27
CA GLU A 90 -0.56 -4.57 4.71
C GLU A 90 0.87 -4.90 5.15
N VAL A 91 1.40 -4.09 6.05
CA VAL A 91 2.68 -4.31 6.73
C VAL A 91 2.42 -4.18 8.21
N ASP A 92 2.66 -5.27 8.92
CA ASP A 92 2.50 -5.31 10.38
C ASP A 92 3.74 -4.77 11.08
N PHE A 93 3.50 -3.98 12.10
CA PHE A 93 4.50 -3.46 13.01
C PHE A 93 4.24 -3.97 14.43
N ASP A 94 5.25 -3.92 15.26
CA ASP A 94 5.05 -4.14 16.69
C ASP A 94 4.16 -3.05 17.27
N PHE A 95 3.52 -3.38 18.41
CA PHE A 95 2.59 -2.44 19.02
C PHE A 95 3.29 -1.12 19.36
N ASN A 96 2.68 -0.01 18.96
CA ASN A 96 3.19 1.35 19.18
C ASN A 96 4.63 1.56 18.67
N SER A 97 5.02 0.89 17.59
CA SER A 97 6.39 0.83 17.07
C SER A 97 6.42 1.00 15.56
N ASP A 98 7.60 1.29 15.05
CA ASP A 98 7.99 1.28 13.63
C ASP A 98 8.81 0.04 13.25
N VAL A 99 9.01 -0.90 14.20
CA VAL A 99 9.66 -2.19 13.93
C VAL A 99 8.75 -3.07 13.09
N ILE A 100 9.18 -3.38 11.87
CA ILE A 100 8.46 -4.27 10.95
C ILE A 100 8.50 -5.69 11.50
N LYS A 101 7.33 -6.32 11.62
CA LYS A 101 7.27 -7.73 12.06
C LYS A 101 7.92 -8.65 11.04
N PRO A 102 8.58 -9.73 11.50
CA PRO A 102 9.21 -10.71 10.60
C PRO A 102 8.26 -11.28 9.54
N SER A 103 6.97 -11.46 9.87
CA SER A 103 5.93 -11.93 8.94
C SER A 103 5.75 -11.00 7.72
N SER A 104 5.99 -9.72 7.88
CA SER A 104 5.77 -8.70 6.83
C SER A 104 6.95 -8.52 5.88
N TYR A 105 8.13 -9.08 6.19
CA TYR A 105 9.29 -8.98 5.28
C TYR A 105 9.06 -9.67 3.93
N ARG A 106 8.17 -10.66 3.86
CA ARG A 106 7.75 -11.23 2.58
C ARG A 106 7.06 -10.18 1.70
N THR A 107 6.17 -9.38 2.28
CA THR A 107 5.50 -8.29 1.57
C THR A 107 6.49 -7.21 1.13
N VAL A 108 7.42 -6.82 2.00
CA VAL A 108 8.47 -5.83 1.67
C VAL A 108 9.38 -6.35 0.56
N GLY A 109 9.76 -7.64 0.58
CA GLY A 109 10.53 -8.28 -0.48
C GLY A 109 9.78 -8.28 -1.82
N ALA A 110 8.47 -8.60 -1.81
CA ALA A 110 7.66 -8.56 -3.02
C ALA A 110 7.53 -7.14 -3.61
N ILE A 111 7.50 -6.11 -2.77
CA ILE A 111 7.58 -4.70 -3.22
C ILE A 111 8.95 -4.46 -3.88
N ALA A 112 10.05 -4.86 -3.24
CA ALA A 112 11.39 -4.67 -3.79
C ALA A 112 11.56 -5.36 -5.14
N ASP A 113 11.10 -6.62 -5.27
CA ASP A 113 11.11 -7.37 -6.54
C ASP A 113 10.32 -6.63 -7.63
N ALA A 114 9.15 -6.07 -7.27
CA ALA A 114 8.37 -5.27 -8.21
C ALA A 114 9.12 -4.00 -8.65
N LEU A 115 9.76 -3.28 -7.72
CA LEU A 115 10.50 -2.04 -8.00
C LEU A 115 11.78 -2.28 -8.83
N HIS A 116 12.38 -3.46 -8.77
CA HIS A 116 13.51 -3.86 -9.61
C HIS A 116 13.09 -4.29 -11.02
N HIS A 117 11.78 -4.46 -11.27
CA HIS A 117 11.32 -4.90 -12.57
C HIS A 117 11.61 -3.85 -13.66
N PRO A 118 12.07 -4.25 -14.87
CA PRO A 118 12.44 -3.32 -15.96
C PRO A 118 11.37 -2.29 -16.31
N LEU A 119 10.08 -2.63 -16.18
CA LEU A 119 8.95 -1.71 -16.44
C LEU A 119 8.89 -0.52 -15.47
N LEU A 120 9.50 -0.64 -14.28
CA LEU A 120 9.47 0.38 -13.23
C LEU A 120 10.81 1.08 -13.06
N LEU A 121 11.83 0.72 -13.84
CA LEU A 121 13.13 1.39 -13.79
C LEU A 121 12.99 2.88 -14.17
N GLY A 122 13.59 3.73 -13.34
CA GLY A 122 13.56 5.18 -13.51
C GLY A 122 12.31 5.87 -12.97
N TYR A 123 11.31 5.13 -12.50
CA TYR A 123 10.15 5.73 -11.82
C TYR A 123 10.46 6.06 -10.36
N GLY A 124 9.80 7.10 -9.84
CA GLY A 124 9.81 7.45 -8.43
C GLY A 124 8.57 6.92 -7.70
N PHE A 125 8.72 6.70 -6.40
CA PHE A 125 7.63 6.14 -5.57
C PHE A 125 7.54 6.87 -4.23
N LEU A 126 6.28 7.10 -3.79
CA LEU A 126 5.99 7.49 -2.42
C LEU A 126 5.57 6.26 -1.63
N VAL A 127 6.19 6.07 -0.47
CA VAL A 127 5.75 5.13 0.57
C VAL A 127 4.93 5.93 1.56
N ILE A 128 3.60 5.76 1.54
CA ILE A 128 2.69 6.54 2.38
C ILE A 128 2.17 5.65 3.52
N GLY A 129 2.47 6.04 4.77
CA GLY A 129 1.97 5.37 5.97
C GLY A 129 0.67 6.01 6.47
N HIS A 130 -0.27 5.16 6.90
CA HIS A 130 -1.53 5.56 7.52
C HIS A 130 -1.74 4.85 8.86
N THR A 131 -2.46 5.50 9.76
CA THR A 131 -2.95 4.92 11.02
C THR A 131 -4.47 4.85 11.01
N ASP A 132 -5.04 4.15 11.99
CA ASP A 132 -6.40 4.39 12.44
C ASP A 132 -6.42 5.61 13.36
N ALA A 133 -7.63 5.99 13.82
CA ALA A 133 -7.85 7.14 14.69
C ALA A 133 -7.73 6.80 16.19
N VAL A 134 -6.95 5.79 16.55
CA VAL A 134 -6.61 5.52 17.94
C VAL A 134 -5.41 6.37 18.34
N GLY A 135 -5.59 7.23 19.33
CA GLY A 135 -4.56 8.15 19.82
C GLY A 135 -4.74 9.59 19.33
N GLY A 136 -3.71 10.39 19.42
CA GLY A 136 -3.76 11.79 18.98
C GLY A 136 -3.29 11.96 17.55
N ARG A 137 -3.93 12.82 16.78
CA ARG A 137 -3.63 13.05 15.34
C ARG A 137 -2.16 13.39 15.07
N ALA A 138 -1.57 14.32 15.82
CA ALA A 138 -0.15 14.68 15.68
C ALA A 138 0.78 13.50 15.97
N TYR A 139 0.44 12.68 16.98
CA TYR A 139 1.15 11.45 17.28
C TYR A 139 1.05 10.45 16.12
N ASN A 140 -0.15 10.24 15.56
CA ASN A 140 -0.41 9.34 14.45
C ASN A 140 0.34 9.73 13.17
N VAL A 141 0.45 11.04 12.89
CA VAL A 141 1.32 11.53 11.79
C VAL A 141 2.78 11.16 12.05
N GLY A 142 3.28 11.37 13.26
CA GLY A 142 4.65 10.99 13.62
C GLY A 142 4.89 9.48 13.55
N LEU A 143 3.94 8.68 14.03
CA LEU A 143 4.03 7.21 13.97
C LEU A 143 4.01 6.70 12.54
N SER A 144 3.08 7.17 11.71
CA SER A 144 2.97 6.77 10.31
C SER A 144 4.19 7.20 9.48
N GLN A 145 4.79 8.36 9.80
CA GLN A 145 6.04 8.79 9.18
C GLN A 145 7.18 7.82 9.49
N ARG A 146 7.41 7.49 10.77
CA ARG A 146 8.45 6.52 11.14
C ARG A 146 8.22 5.15 10.50
N ARG A 147 6.97 4.68 10.41
CA ARG A 147 6.63 3.41 9.75
C ARG A 147 6.93 3.45 8.25
N ALA A 148 6.58 4.53 7.56
CA ALA A 148 6.90 4.71 6.15
C ALA A 148 8.42 4.77 5.92
N GLU A 149 9.17 5.43 6.80
CA GLU A 149 10.64 5.48 6.79
C GLU A 149 11.26 4.10 7.05
N ALA A 150 10.71 3.31 7.98
CA ALA A 150 11.18 1.95 8.24
C ALA A 150 11.02 1.04 7.01
N ILE A 151 9.88 1.13 6.32
CA ILE A 151 9.68 0.39 5.07
C ILE A 151 10.63 0.89 3.98
N ARG A 152 10.79 2.20 3.82
CA ARG A 152 11.76 2.78 2.89
C ARG A 152 13.17 2.28 3.19
N ALA A 153 13.58 2.28 4.45
CA ALA A 153 14.88 1.79 4.87
C ALA A 153 15.06 0.30 4.55
N ALA A 154 14.05 -0.53 4.84
CA ALA A 154 14.08 -1.96 4.52
C ALA A 154 14.14 -2.22 3.00
N LEU A 155 13.48 -1.41 2.17
CA LEU A 155 13.57 -1.51 0.71
C LEU A 155 14.98 -1.16 0.19
N ILE A 156 15.68 -0.24 0.86
CA ILE A 156 17.06 0.14 0.52
C ILE A 156 18.05 -0.91 1.01
N ASP A 157 17.95 -1.29 2.28
CA ASP A 157 18.83 -2.29 2.92
C ASP A 157 17.94 -3.27 3.74
N PRO A 158 17.89 -4.56 3.39
CA PRO A 158 18.80 -5.32 2.53
C PRO A 158 18.36 -5.47 1.06
N PHE A 159 17.23 -4.93 0.64
CA PHE A 159 16.69 -5.25 -0.69
C PHE A 159 17.29 -4.45 -1.86
N GLY A 160 18.15 -3.48 -1.61
CA GLY A 160 18.96 -2.81 -2.64
C GLY A 160 18.19 -1.84 -3.56
N VAL A 161 16.99 -1.42 -3.20
CA VAL A 161 16.25 -0.42 -3.99
C VAL A 161 16.98 0.93 -3.92
N ASN A 162 17.15 1.60 -5.06
CA ASN A 162 17.84 2.89 -5.12
C ASN A 162 17.11 3.93 -4.21
N PRO A 163 17.80 4.51 -3.21
CA PRO A 163 17.19 5.48 -2.30
C PRO A 163 16.66 6.75 -3.00
N ALA A 164 17.24 7.10 -4.16
CA ALA A 164 16.83 8.28 -4.92
C ALA A 164 15.44 8.16 -5.55
N VAL A 165 14.90 6.94 -5.69
CA VAL A 165 13.55 6.73 -6.23
C VAL A 165 12.46 6.62 -5.15
N LEU A 166 12.83 6.64 -3.86
CA LEU A 166 11.91 6.43 -2.75
C LEU A 166 11.78 7.66 -1.87
N GLU A 167 10.55 8.09 -1.59
CA GLU A 167 10.22 9.07 -0.56
C GLU A 167 9.23 8.45 0.44
N ALA A 168 9.33 8.81 1.72
CA ALA A 168 8.44 8.34 2.77
C ALA A 168 7.58 9.49 3.31
N VAL A 169 6.27 9.26 3.45
CA VAL A 169 5.32 10.26 3.96
C VAL A 169 4.37 9.61 4.96
N GLY A 170 4.19 10.24 6.11
CA GLY A 170 3.19 9.85 7.10
C GLY A 170 1.94 10.73 7.00
N MET A 171 0.81 10.13 6.73
CA MET A 171 -0.49 10.80 6.67
C MET A 171 -1.29 10.66 7.98
N GLY A 172 -0.83 9.83 8.92
CA GLY A 172 -1.61 9.53 10.12
C GLY A 172 -3.00 9.03 9.78
N GLU A 173 -4.00 9.60 10.42
CA GLU A 173 -5.42 9.32 10.21
C GLU A 173 -6.11 10.36 9.30
N GLU A 174 -5.36 11.27 8.66
CA GLU A 174 -5.95 12.38 7.88
C GLU A 174 -6.64 11.91 6.59
N GLN A 175 -6.38 10.67 6.15
CA GLN A 175 -7.04 10.01 5.03
C GLN A 175 -7.51 8.61 5.42
N LEU A 176 -8.53 8.52 6.27
CA LEU A 176 -9.13 7.24 6.63
C LEU A 176 -9.75 6.56 5.40
N ARG A 177 -9.48 5.28 5.23
CA ARG A 177 -10.11 4.46 4.18
C ARG A 177 -11.58 4.16 4.50
N ASP A 178 -11.86 3.96 5.79
CA ASP A 178 -13.22 3.83 6.33
C ASP A 178 -13.47 4.91 7.40
N PRO A 179 -13.94 6.09 6.99
CA PRO A 179 -14.25 7.17 7.92
C PRO A 179 -15.44 6.87 8.85
N LYS A 180 -16.29 5.92 8.49
CA LYS A 180 -17.42 5.50 9.33
C LYS A 180 -16.96 4.66 10.54
N HIS A 181 -15.86 3.97 10.38
CA HIS A 181 -15.22 3.17 11.43
C HIS A 181 -13.77 3.62 11.58
N PRO A 182 -13.51 4.79 12.17
CA PRO A 182 -12.19 5.43 12.17
C PRO A 182 -11.10 4.58 12.86
N THR A 183 -11.48 3.70 13.79
CA THR A 183 -10.56 2.80 14.50
C THR A 183 -10.39 1.43 13.82
N ALA A 184 -11.03 1.21 12.67
CA ALA A 184 -10.96 -0.07 11.96
C ALA A 184 -9.55 -0.36 11.42
N ALA A 185 -9.18 -1.65 11.43
CA ALA A 185 -7.87 -2.12 10.98
C ALA A 185 -7.54 -1.74 9.54
N ILE A 186 -8.56 -1.63 8.66
CA ILE A 186 -8.39 -1.25 7.25
C ILE A 186 -7.77 0.14 7.07
N ASN A 187 -7.84 0.99 8.09
CA ASN A 187 -7.21 2.31 8.09
C ASN A 187 -5.70 2.22 8.29
N ARG A 188 -5.21 1.18 9.00
CA ARG A 188 -3.77 0.92 9.19
C ARG A 188 -3.23 0.25 7.94
N ARG A 189 -2.68 1.04 7.04
CA ARG A 189 -2.21 0.58 5.72
C ARG A 189 -0.98 1.33 5.26
N VAL A 190 -0.32 0.78 4.28
CA VAL A 190 0.74 1.43 3.51
C VAL A 190 0.30 1.52 2.05
N GLN A 191 0.46 2.69 1.47
CA GLN A 191 0.28 2.93 0.04
C GLN A 191 1.65 3.08 -0.61
N LEU A 192 1.86 2.43 -1.74
CA LEU A 192 2.98 2.69 -2.63
C LEU A 192 2.42 3.33 -3.90
N VAL A 193 2.81 4.58 -4.14
CA VAL A 193 2.30 5.41 -5.25
C VAL A 193 3.42 5.66 -6.24
N ASN A 194 3.19 5.35 -7.53
CA ASN A 194 4.11 5.68 -8.60
C ASN A 194 3.92 7.15 -8.99
N VAL A 195 4.93 7.98 -8.75
CA VAL A 195 4.89 9.44 -8.99
C VAL A 195 5.44 9.86 -10.37
N GLY A 196 5.60 8.89 -11.26
CA GLY A 196 6.09 9.13 -12.61
C GLY A 196 7.60 8.91 -12.75
N LYS A 197 8.11 9.13 -13.96
CA LYS A 197 9.54 8.98 -14.24
C LYS A 197 10.36 10.06 -13.54
N LYS A 198 11.35 9.61 -12.78
CA LYS A 198 12.32 10.45 -12.09
C LYS A 198 13.67 10.45 -12.81
N PHE A 199 14.02 9.30 -13.40
CA PHE A 199 15.26 9.12 -14.14
C PHE A 199 14.97 8.58 -15.54
N CYS A 200 15.67 9.14 -16.52
CA CYS A 200 15.71 8.70 -17.91
C CYS A 200 17.08 8.08 -18.20
N PHE A 201 17.14 7.16 -19.17
CA PHE A 201 18.37 6.51 -19.59
C PHE A 201 18.70 6.94 -21.02
N GLY A 202 19.93 7.41 -21.24
CA GLY A 202 20.46 7.71 -22.55
C GLY A 202 20.73 6.47 -23.39
N ARG A 203 21.05 6.67 -24.66
CA ARG A 203 21.36 5.55 -25.59
C ARG A 203 22.60 4.75 -25.16
N SER A 204 23.51 5.37 -24.47
CA SER A 204 24.73 4.77 -23.89
C SER A 204 24.50 4.18 -22.48
N GLY A 205 23.24 4.24 -21.97
CA GLY A 205 22.90 3.69 -20.66
C GLY A 205 23.15 4.67 -19.49
N GLU A 206 23.62 5.89 -19.75
CA GLU A 206 23.76 6.90 -18.70
C GLU A 206 22.39 7.28 -18.13
N GLN A 207 22.35 7.44 -16.81
CA GLN A 207 21.17 7.83 -16.06
C GLN A 207 21.18 9.35 -15.82
N PHE A 208 20.05 10.02 -16.10
CA PHE A 208 19.87 11.44 -15.83
C PHE A 208 18.42 11.72 -15.32
N VAL A 209 18.22 12.87 -14.68
CA VAL A 209 16.88 13.29 -14.25
C VAL A 209 16.04 13.63 -15.49
N CYS A 210 14.84 13.05 -15.57
CA CYS A 210 13.94 13.34 -16.69
C CYS A 210 13.49 14.81 -16.65
N PRO A 211 13.38 15.48 -17.80
CA PRO A 211 12.86 16.85 -17.89
C PRO A 211 11.40 16.97 -17.48
#